data_bcd325c40662fb9bf818c2390de94477
#
_entry.id   bcd325c40662fb9bf818c2390de94477
#
_cell.length_a   1.000
_cell.length_b   1.000
_cell.length_c   1.000
_cell.angle_alpha   90.00
_cell.angle_beta   90.00
_cell.angle_gamma   90.00
#
_symmetry.space_group_name_H-M   'P 1'
#
loop_
_entity.id
_entity.type
_entity.pdbx_description
1 polymer ?
#
loop_
_entity_poly.entity_id
_entity_poly.type
_entity_poly.pdbx_seq_one_letter_code
_entity_poly.pdbx_strand_id
1 'polypeptide(L)'
;MALGVAVIVVGAAGVGWAVYAKLDSNITPDNAAAAELARYEKERPTALVKGAQNILLIGSDSRSGDGNAEYGRDSGTERSDTTILLHLAADRRSATAVSLPRDLMVDVPGCLRPDGTRSEPMFAMFNYAFQVGGSGCTIRTVEKLTNVRIDHHMVVDFHGFKDMVDAVDGVQVCLKAPIHDKAAKLALPAGRVTLDGEQALGYVRARKSLGNGSDTDRMDRQQGFLGALVNKVQSDDVLFNPVKLYPVLDAATSSLTTDPDLANLRGLYELVRGLRNIPTEHVQFLTVPRESYIYNANRDQLVEPEAEKLFARLRADATVAVTKEVPLDSGTNSSNAAPVGEATPAPTFRGNTAAEDTCG
;
A
#
# COMPACT_ATOMS: atom_id res chain seq x y z
N MET A 1 48.33 -16.90 -15.16
CA MET A 1 47.41 -15.85 -14.65
C MET A 1 46.08 -15.82 -15.39
N ALA A 2 46.01 -15.87 -16.75
CA ALA A 2 44.74 -15.82 -17.50
C ALA A 2 43.72 -16.92 -17.13
N LEU A 3 44.17 -18.17 -16.90
CA LEU A 3 43.27 -19.27 -16.55
C LEU A 3 42.62 -19.09 -15.17
N GLY A 4 43.39 -18.58 -14.18
CA GLY A 4 42.85 -18.32 -12.83
C GLY A 4 41.80 -17.18 -12.83
N VAL A 5 42.02 -16.15 -13.61
CA VAL A 5 41.06 -15.05 -13.77
C VAL A 5 39.78 -15.56 -14.45
N ALA A 6 39.89 -16.37 -15.50
CA ALA A 6 38.74 -16.95 -16.20
C ALA A 6 37.89 -17.85 -15.26
N VAL A 7 38.50 -18.66 -14.41
CA VAL A 7 37.79 -19.50 -13.43
C VAL A 7 37.05 -18.64 -12.39
N ILE A 8 37.67 -17.56 -11.90
CA ILE A 8 37.03 -16.64 -10.95
C ILE A 8 35.86 -15.94 -11.58
N VAL A 9 35.98 -15.46 -12.82
CA VAL A 9 34.91 -14.76 -13.54
C VAL A 9 33.72 -15.71 -13.82
N VAL A 10 34.00 -16.94 -14.26
CA VAL A 10 32.95 -17.95 -14.50
C VAL A 10 32.27 -18.36 -13.18
N GLY A 11 33.04 -18.51 -12.10
CA GLY A 11 32.51 -18.80 -10.78
C GLY A 11 31.61 -17.65 -10.26
N ALA A 12 32.06 -16.40 -10.37
CA ALA A 12 31.28 -15.25 -9.97
C ALA A 12 29.99 -15.07 -10.80
N ALA A 13 30.06 -15.30 -12.12
CA ALA A 13 28.90 -15.28 -13.00
C ALA A 13 27.90 -16.39 -12.66
N GLY A 14 28.38 -17.60 -12.33
CA GLY A 14 27.54 -18.72 -11.90
C GLY A 14 26.80 -18.46 -10.59
N VAL A 15 27.51 -17.89 -9.60
CA VAL A 15 26.89 -17.49 -8.32
C VAL A 15 25.86 -16.36 -8.53
N GLY A 16 26.20 -15.34 -9.32
CA GLY A 16 25.29 -14.23 -9.63
C GLY A 16 24.02 -14.73 -10.33
N TRP A 17 24.15 -15.66 -11.27
CA TRP A 17 23.01 -16.27 -11.95
C TRP A 17 22.13 -17.10 -10.99
N ALA A 18 22.73 -17.88 -10.10
CA ALA A 18 22.00 -18.67 -9.12
C ALA A 18 21.22 -17.82 -8.13
N VAL A 19 21.82 -16.71 -7.66
CA VAL A 19 21.14 -15.72 -6.81
C VAL A 19 19.99 -15.08 -7.55
N TYR A 20 20.20 -14.63 -8.80
CA TYR A 20 19.15 -14.06 -9.63
C TYR A 20 17.99 -15.04 -9.81
N ALA A 21 18.28 -16.28 -10.22
CA ALA A 21 17.28 -17.30 -10.46
C ALA A 21 16.47 -17.63 -9.18
N LYS A 22 17.14 -17.67 -8.01
CA LYS A 22 16.47 -17.88 -6.73
C LYS A 22 15.50 -16.74 -6.43
N LEU A 23 15.96 -15.48 -6.48
CA LEU A 23 15.13 -14.32 -6.19
C LEU A 23 13.94 -14.18 -7.16
N ASP A 24 14.18 -14.47 -8.43
CA ASP A 24 13.13 -14.45 -9.46
C ASP A 24 12.07 -15.52 -9.22
N SER A 25 12.48 -16.73 -8.81
CA SER A 25 11.58 -17.84 -8.50
C SER A 25 10.83 -17.72 -7.17
N ASN A 26 11.24 -16.82 -6.27
CA ASN A 26 10.56 -16.58 -5.00
C ASN A 26 9.21 -15.86 -5.20
N ILE A 27 9.11 -15.01 -6.25
CA ILE A 27 7.93 -14.16 -6.46
C ILE A 27 6.75 -15.01 -6.92
N THR A 28 5.63 -14.90 -6.24
CA THR A 28 4.42 -15.65 -6.56
C THR A 28 3.54 -14.87 -7.54
N PRO A 29 3.29 -15.38 -8.78
CA PRO A 29 2.38 -14.73 -9.72
C PRO A 29 0.91 -15.01 -9.36
N ASP A 30 0.09 -13.97 -9.31
CA ASP A 30 -1.35 -14.06 -9.11
C ASP A 30 -2.10 -14.32 -10.44
N ASN A 31 -2.04 -15.55 -10.88
CA ASN A 31 -2.68 -15.96 -12.12
C ASN A 31 -4.21 -15.92 -12.03
N ALA A 32 -4.79 -16.07 -10.83
CA ALA A 32 -6.23 -16.03 -10.62
C ALA A 32 -6.78 -14.62 -10.85
N ALA A 33 -6.12 -13.61 -10.28
CA ALA A 33 -6.46 -12.22 -10.54
C ALA A 33 -6.27 -11.85 -12.01
N ALA A 34 -5.17 -12.24 -12.62
CA ALA A 34 -4.91 -11.98 -14.04
C ALA A 34 -6.01 -12.56 -14.94
N ALA A 35 -6.47 -13.79 -14.69
CA ALA A 35 -7.55 -14.42 -15.42
C ALA A 35 -8.90 -13.72 -15.23
N GLU A 36 -9.22 -13.27 -14.00
CA GLU A 36 -10.45 -12.52 -13.72
C GLU A 36 -10.41 -11.16 -14.43
N LEU A 37 -9.31 -10.42 -14.36
CA LEU A 37 -9.15 -9.11 -14.99
C LEU A 37 -9.20 -9.21 -16.52
N ALA A 38 -8.55 -10.20 -17.12
CA ALA A 38 -8.59 -10.43 -18.57
C ALA A 38 -10.02 -10.69 -19.08
N ARG A 39 -10.84 -11.38 -18.30
CA ARG A 39 -12.26 -11.61 -18.64
C ARG A 39 -13.06 -10.32 -18.74
N TYR A 40 -12.75 -9.34 -17.91
CA TYR A 40 -13.46 -8.06 -17.80
C TYR A 40 -12.68 -6.88 -18.39
N GLU A 41 -11.65 -7.14 -19.19
CA GLU A 41 -10.77 -6.09 -19.75
C GLU A 41 -11.54 -4.95 -20.42
N LYS A 42 -12.65 -5.26 -21.11
CA LYS A 42 -13.49 -4.26 -21.79
C LYS A 42 -14.28 -3.35 -20.83
N GLU A 43 -14.46 -3.78 -19.59
CA GLU A 43 -15.19 -3.04 -18.55
C GLU A 43 -14.24 -2.19 -17.67
N ARG A 44 -12.94 -2.46 -17.73
CA ARG A 44 -11.93 -1.76 -16.95
C ARG A 44 -11.74 -0.33 -17.43
N PRO A 45 -11.44 0.61 -16.53
CA PRO A 45 -11.13 1.99 -16.92
C PRO A 45 -9.95 2.06 -17.89
N THR A 46 -9.96 3.07 -18.76
CA THR A 46 -8.82 3.35 -19.64
C THR A 46 -7.83 4.24 -18.91
N ALA A 47 -6.53 3.90 -18.96
CA ALA A 47 -5.47 4.78 -18.46
C ALA A 47 -5.43 6.08 -19.29
N LEU A 48 -5.60 7.23 -18.64
CA LEU A 48 -5.67 8.52 -19.33
C LEU A 48 -4.30 9.10 -19.63
N VAL A 49 -3.31 8.84 -18.77
CA VAL A 49 -1.95 9.40 -18.88
C VAL A 49 -0.94 8.28 -19.07
N LYS A 50 -0.24 8.31 -20.21
CA LYS A 50 0.79 7.33 -20.52
C LYS A 50 1.99 7.52 -19.60
N GLY A 51 2.42 6.43 -18.96
CA GLY A 51 3.59 6.41 -18.07
C GLY A 51 3.26 6.60 -16.60
N ALA A 52 2.09 7.17 -16.23
CA ALA A 52 1.60 7.04 -14.87
C ALA A 52 1.28 5.58 -14.55
N GLN A 53 1.44 5.17 -13.29
CA GLN A 53 1.15 3.80 -12.84
C GLN A 53 0.34 3.83 -11.56
N ASN A 54 -0.68 2.98 -11.52
CA ASN A 54 -1.51 2.79 -10.33
C ASN A 54 -1.33 1.36 -9.82
N ILE A 55 -0.85 1.24 -8.60
CA ILE A 55 -0.49 -0.03 -7.97
C ILE A 55 -1.40 -0.22 -6.76
N LEU A 56 -2.10 -1.34 -6.70
CA LEU A 56 -2.92 -1.67 -5.53
C LEU A 56 -2.11 -2.53 -4.56
N LEU A 57 -1.79 -1.96 -3.39
CA LEU A 57 -1.14 -2.66 -2.30
C LEU A 57 -2.20 -3.23 -1.37
N ILE A 58 -2.16 -4.53 -1.13
CA ILE A 58 -3.15 -5.26 -0.33
C ILE A 58 -2.43 -5.96 0.82
N GLY A 59 -2.74 -5.57 2.06
CA GLY A 59 -2.34 -6.31 3.25
C GLY A 59 -3.39 -7.37 3.57
N SER A 60 -3.02 -8.65 3.44
CA SER A 60 -3.90 -9.77 3.73
C SER A 60 -3.73 -10.27 5.16
N ASP A 61 -4.84 -10.59 5.83
CA ASP A 61 -4.85 -11.31 7.09
C ASP A 61 -4.89 -12.83 6.90
N SER A 62 -4.43 -13.31 5.72
CA SER A 62 -4.32 -14.74 5.45
C SER A 62 -3.54 -15.43 6.56
N ARG A 63 -4.10 -16.52 7.05
CA ARG A 63 -3.49 -17.39 8.05
C ARG A 63 -3.06 -18.72 7.44
N SER A 64 -3.20 -18.84 6.13
CA SER A 64 -2.65 -19.93 5.35
C SER A 64 -1.15 -19.71 5.13
N GLY A 65 -0.38 -20.79 5.09
CA GLY A 65 1.07 -20.73 4.92
C GLY A 65 1.87 -20.79 6.22
N ASP A 66 3.17 -21.04 6.08
CA ASP A 66 4.11 -21.21 7.19
C ASP A 66 4.27 -19.86 7.94
N GLY A 67 4.17 -19.91 9.28
CA GLY A 67 4.36 -18.74 10.15
C GLY A 67 3.10 -17.89 10.39
N ASN A 68 2.02 -18.02 9.64
CA ASN A 68 0.79 -17.25 9.85
C ASN A 68 -0.20 -17.89 10.85
N ALA A 69 -0.06 -19.18 11.14
CA ALA A 69 -0.95 -19.93 12.04
C ALA A 69 -0.95 -19.41 13.49
N GLU A 70 0.10 -18.73 13.95
CA GLU A 70 0.21 -18.16 15.30
C GLU A 70 -0.74 -16.98 15.54
N TYR A 71 -1.24 -16.33 14.47
CA TYR A 71 -2.20 -15.21 14.56
C TYR A 71 -3.66 -15.66 14.63
N GLY A 72 -3.91 -16.94 14.76
CA GLY A 72 -5.20 -17.56 14.97
C GLY A 72 -5.48 -18.69 13.98
N ARG A 73 -6.63 -19.38 14.15
CA ARG A 73 -7.03 -20.45 13.26
C ARG A 73 -7.39 -19.86 11.89
N ASP A 74 -6.87 -20.48 10.83
CA ASP A 74 -7.37 -20.23 9.49
C ASP A 74 -8.86 -20.64 9.45
N SER A 75 -9.73 -19.63 9.27
CA SER A 75 -11.17 -19.83 9.16
C SER A 75 -11.60 -20.02 7.69
N GLY A 76 -10.65 -20.10 6.77
CA GLY A 76 -10.91 -20.10 5.33
C GLY A 76 -11.50 -18.79 4.80
N THR A 77 -11.43 -17.72 5.60
CA THR A 77 -11.92 -16.38 5.23
C THR A 77 -10.78 -15.39 5.34
N GLU A 78 -10.05 -15.23 4.26
CA GLU A 78 -9.02 -14.20 4.12
C GLU A 78 -9.68 -12.83 3.92
N ARG A 79 -9.17 -11.81 4.61
CA ARG A 79 -9.64 -10.43 4.48
C ARG A 79 -8.47 -9.51 4.21
N SER A 80 -8.74 -8.47 3.44
CA SER A 80 -7.84 -7.35 3.30
C SER A 80 -8.07 -6.39 4.48
N ASP A 81 -7.10 -6.30 5.38
CA ASP A 81 -7.16 -5.36 6.51
C ASP A 81 -6.60 -3.97 6.14
N THR A 82 -5.77 -3.91 5.11
CA THR A 82 -5.16 -2.69 4.59
C THR A 82 -5.19 -2.72 3.07
N THR A 83 -5.71 -1.67 2.45
CA THR A 83 -5.65 -1.49 1.00
C THR A 83 -5.25 -0.07 0.68
N ILE A 84 -4.20 0.07 -0.13
CA ILE A 84 -3.63 1.36 -0.53
C ILE A 84 -3.53 1.41 -2.04
N LEU A 85 -4.14 2.44 -2.64
CA LEU A 85 -3.95 2.78 -4.03
C LEU A 85 -2.74 3.72 -4.13
N LEU A 86 -1.63 3.20 -4.64
CA LEU A 86 -0.40 3.94 -4.90
C LEU A 86 -0.40 4.43 -6.35
N HIS A 87 -0.44 5.74 -6.53
CA HIS A 87 -0.27 6.42 -7.81
C HIS A 87 1.16 6.91 -7.95
N LEU A 88 1.83 6.50 -9.02
CA LEU A 88 3.16 6.99 -9.41
C LEU A 88 3.01 7.90 -10.61
N ALA A 89 3.39 9.16 -10.46
CA ALA A 89 3.33 10.13 -11.54
C ALA A 89 4.18 9.69 -12.75
N ALA A 90 3.74 10.04 -13.96
CA ALA A 90 4.39 9.68 -15.22
C ALA A 90 5.85 10.18 -15.28
N ASP A 91 6.11 11.34 -14.69
CA ASP A 91 7.44 11.95 -14.62
C ASP A 91 8.34 11.37 -13.50
N ARG A 92 7.81 10.46 -12.67
CA ARG A 92 8.50 9.86 -11.52
C ARG A 92 9.02 10.87 -10.50
N ARG A 93 8.34 12.01 -10.34
CA ARG A 93 8.71 13.05 -9.38
C ARG A 93 7.82 13.09 -8.14
N SER A 94 6.71 12.39 -8.17
CA SER A 94 5.79 12.27 -7.03
C SER A 94 5.13 10.90 -6.96
N ALA A 95 4.74 10.53 -5.74
CA ALA A 95 3.96 9.35 -5.44
C ALA A 95 2.85 9.71 -4.45
N THR A 96 1.63 9.24 -4.70
CA THR A 96 0.47 9.48 -3.83
C THR A 96 -0.13 8.14 -3.42
N ALA A 97 -0.10 7.84 -2.12
CA ALA A 97 -0.64 6.63 -1.51
C ALA A 97 -1.97 6.94 -0.85
N VAL A 98 -3.07 6.42 -1.39
CA VAL A 98 -4.43 6.64 -0.91
C VAL A 98 -4.91 5.40 -0.17
N SER A 99 -5.10 5.50 1.14
CA SER A 99 -5.67 4.43 1.96
C SER A 99 -7.19 4.33 1.72
N LEU A 100 -7.65 3.12 1.40
CA LEU A 100 -9.07 2.79 1.27
C LEU A 100 -9.52 2.05 2.54
N PRO A 101 -10.47 2.61 3.31
CA PRO A 101 -10.95 1.99 4.54
C PRO A 101 -11.58 0.63 4.26
N ARG A 102 -11.21 -0.39 5.04
CA ARG A 102 -11.76 -1.74 4.90
C ARG A 102 -13.27 -1.82 5.14
N ASP A 103 -13.78 -0.91 6.00
CA ASP A 103 -15.19 -0.84 6.40
C ASP A 103 -16.01 0.13 5.52
N LEU A 104 -15.41 0.65 4.42
CA LEU A 104 -16.08 1.51 3.43
C LEU A 104 -17.19 0.72 2.72
N MET A 105 -18.40 1.25 2.72
CA MET A 105 -19.53 0.66 2.01
C MET A 105 -19.45 0.95 0.52
N VAL A 106 -19.39 -0.11 -0.29
CA VAL A 106 -19.14 -0.04 -1.73
C VAL A 106 -19.96 -1.07 -2.52
N ASP A 107 -20.12 -0.83 -3.80
CA ASP A 107 -20.66 -1.80 -4.75
C ASP A 107 -19.60 -2.80 -5.18
N VAL A 108 -19.62 -3.99 -4.61
CA VAL A 108 -18.78 -5.13 -5.01
C VAL A 108 -19.38 -5.78 -6.26
N PRO A 109 -18.64 -5.90 -7.37
CA PRO A 109 -19.13 -6.57 -8.58
C PRO A 109 -19.26 -8.08 -8.37
N GLY A 110 -19.96 -8.76 -9.28
CA GLY A 110 -19.96 -10.22 -9.30
C GLY A 110 -18.57 -10.76 -9.67
N CYS A 111 -17.97 -11.56 -8.79
CA CYS A 111 -16.59 -12.05 -8.90
C CYS A 111 -16.50 -13.57 -8.93
N LEU A 112 -15.43 -14.10 -9.51
CA LEU A 112 -15.11 -15.51 -9.45
C LEU A 112 -14.62 -15.87 -8.05
N ARG A 113 -15.24 -16.89 -7.44
CA ARG A 113 -14.82 -17.41 -6.13
C ARG A 113 -13.74 -18.50 -6.30
N PRO A 114 -12.99 -18.81 -5.23
CA PRO A 114 -12.00 -19.89 -5.26
C PRO A 114 -12.58 -21.27 -5.63
N ASP A 115 -13.87 -21.50 -5.35
CA ASP A 115 -14.59 -22.75 -5.71
C ASP A 115 -15.01 -22.80 -7.18
N GLY A 116 -14.68 -21.78 -7.98
CA GLY A 116 -15.06 -21.69 -9.40
C GLY A 116 -16.46 -21.15 -9.65
N THR A 117 -17.27 -20.90 -8.63
CA THR A 117 -18.58 -20.25 -8.77
C THR A 117 -18.45 -18.74 -8.86
N ARG A 118 -19.52 -18.05 -9.26
CA ARG A 118 -19.58 -16.59 -9.30
C ARG A 118 -20.49 -16.06 -8.22
N SER A 119 -20.06 -14.97 -7.57
CA SER A 119 -20.94 -14.22 -6.68
C SER A 119 -21.85 -13.30 -7.48
N GLU A 120 -23.04 -13.00 -6.92
CA GLU A 120 -23.83 -11.89 -7.37
C GLU A 120 -23.20 -10.56 -6.95
N PRO A 121 -23.44 -9.46 -7.72
CA PRO A 121 -23.08 -8.12 -7.27
C PRO A 121 -23.77 -7.79 -5.94
N MET A 122 -23.08 -7.06 -5.06
CA MET A 122 -23.62 -6.73 -3.75
C MET A 122 -23.11 -5.39 -3.22
N PHE A 123 -23.92 -4.70 -2.42
CA PHE A 123 -23.47 -3.55 -1.66
C PHE A 123 -22.99 -4.03 -0.29
N ALA A 124 -21.67 -3.92 -0.04
CA ALA A 124 -21.02 -4.50 1.13
C ALA A 124 -19.81 -3.68 1.58
N MET A 125 -19.18 -4.08 2.69
CA MET A 125 -17.89 -3.54 3.09
C MET A 125 -16.82 -3.85 2.06
N PHE A 126 -15.91 -2.92 1.83
CA PHE A 126 -14.85 -3.02 0.84
C PHE A 126 -13.96 -4.29 1.03
N ASN A 127 -13.61 -4.62 2.28
CA ASN A 127 -12.79 -5.81 2.56
C ASN A 127 -13.48 -7.13 2.20
N TYR A 128 -14.80 -7.11 1.99
CA TYR A 128 -15.55 -8.29 1.55
C TYR A 128 -15.20 -8.69 0.10
N ALA A 129 -14.78 -7.74 -0.73
CA ALA A 129 -14.34 -8.03 -2.09
C ALA A 129 -13.17 -9.03 -2.11
N PHE A 130 -12.19 -8.84 -1.21
CA PHE A 130 -11.06 -9.78 -1.09
C PHE A 130 -11.52 -11.17 -0.63
N GLN A 131 -12.42 -11.23 0.34
CA GLN A 131 -12.99 -12.49 0.83
C GLN A 131 -13.76 -13.25 -0.26
N VAL A 132 -14.43 -12.54 -1.16
CA VAL A 132 -15.27 -13.15 -2.23
C VAL A 132 -14.43 -13.70 -3.37
N GLY A 133 -13.42 -12.92 -3.84
CA GLY A 133 -12.69 -13.28 -5.05
C GLY A 133 -11.26 -12.75 -5.07
N GLY A 134 -10.62 -12.61 -3.89
CA GLY A 134 -9.22 -12.23 -3.76
C GLY A 134 -8.89 -10.86 -4.36
N SER A 135 -7.64 -10.73 -4.78
CA SER A 135 -7.09 -9.52 -5.39
C SER A 135 -7.83 -9.10 -6.66
N GLY A 136 -8.23 -10.03 -7.53
CA GLY A 136 -8.95 -9.73 -8.77
C GLY A 136 -10.30 -9.04 -8.51
N CYS A 137 -11.07 -9.52 -7.51
CA CYS A 137 -12.32 -8.89 -7.10
C CYS A 137 -12.09 -7.53 -6.45
N THR A 138 -11.05 -7.40 -5.62
CA THR A 138 -10.68 -6.14 -4.98
C THR A 138 -10.30 -5.09 -6.01
N ILE A 139 -9.49 -5.45 -7.01
CA ILE A 139 -9.11 -4.55 -8.11
C ILE A 139 -10.37 -4.05 -8.85
N ARG A 140 -11.25 -4.96 -9.27
CA ARG A 140 -12.49 -4.58 -9.97
C ARG A 140 -13.38 -3.68 -9.12
N THR A 141 -13.41 -3.90 -7.80
CA THR A 141 -14.15 -3.05 -6.86
C THR A 141 -13.53 -1.65 -6.78
N VAL A 142 -12.19 -1.55 -6.68
CA VAL A 142 -11.48 -0.25 -6.69
C VAL A 142 -11.67 0.47 -8.01
N GLU A 143 -11.52 -0.21 -9.14
CA GLU A 143 -11.72 0.40 -10.47
C GLU A 143 -13.16 0.91 -10.66
N LYS A 144 -14.15 0.15 -10.18
CA LYS A 144 -15.57 0.59 -10.21
C LYS A 144 -15.81 1.81 -9.32
N LEU A 145 -15.18 1.83 -8.12
CA LEU A 145 -15.32 2.91 -7.15
C LEU A 145 -14.68 4.22 -7.61
N THR A 146 -13.48 4.13 -8.20
CA THR A 146 -12.60 5.27 -8.44
C THR A 146 -12.51 5.69 -9.90
N ASN A 147 -12.93 4.81 -10.82
CA ASN A 147 -12.67 4.91 -12.25
C ASN A 147 -11.17 5.10 -12.57
N VAL A 148 -10.27 4.66 -11.68
CA VAL A 148 -8.81 4.64 -11.87
C VAL A 148 -8.42 3.23 -12.30
N ARG A 149 -7.73 3.10 -13.45
CA ARG A 149 -7.20 1.81 -13.87
C ARG A 149 -6.07 1.38 -12.94
N ILE A 150 -6.12 0.14 -12.49
CA ILE A 150 -5.05 -0.48 -11.71
C ILE A 150 -4.13 -1.24 -12.68
N ASP A 151 -2.88 -0.80 -12.76
CA ASP A 151 -1.88 -1.39 -13.66
C ASP A 151 -1.24 -2.62 -13.02
N HIS A 152 -0.92 -2.55 -11.73
CA HIS A 152 -0.27 -3.60 -10.96
C HIS A 152 -0.93 -3.79 -9.61
N HIS A 153 -0.70 -4.95 -8.99
CA HIS A 153 -1.07 -5.17 -7.60
C HIS A 153 -0.01 -5.97 -6.85
N MET A 154 0.03 -5.80 -5.54
CA MET A 154 0.90 -6.54 -4.63
C MET A 154 0.11 -6.94 -3.40
N VAL A 155 0.16 -8.22 -3.07
CA VAL A 155 -0.42 -8.76 -1.83
C VAL A 155 0.72 -9.16 -0.91
N VAL A 156 0.65 -8.70 0.34
CA VAL A 156 1.60 -9.02 1.41
C VAL A 156 0.83 -9.56 2.59
N ASP A 157 1.24 -10.69 3.13
CA ASP A 157 0.69 -11.24 4.36
C ASP A 157 1.48 -10.79 5.61
N PHE A 158 1.07 -11.23 6.78
CA PHE A 158 1.69 -10.84 8.04
C PHE A 158 3.13 -11.33 8.17
N HIS A 159 3.43 -12.52 7.68
CA HIS A 159 4.77 -13.09 7.73
C HIS A 159 5.72 -12.28 6.84
N GLY A 160 5.32 -12.06 5.59
CA GLY A 160 6.08 -11.27 4.64
C GLY A 160 6.29 -9.82 5.09
N PHE A 161 5.29 -9.21 5.73
CA PHE A 161 5.46 -7.88 6.31
C PHE A 161 6.56 -7.85 7.39
N LYS A 162 6.58 -8.85 8.30
CA LYS A 162 7.61 -8.94 9.34
C LYS A 162 9.00 -9.12 8.74
N ASP A 163 9.12 -10.06 7.82
CA ASP A 163 10.40 -10.36 7.16
C ASP A 163 10.98 -9.15 6.43
N MET A 164 10.13 -8.36 5.75
CA MET A 164 10.57 -7.12 5.11
C MET A 164 11.06 -6.08 6.10
N VAL A 165 10.39 -5.94 7.26
CA VAL A 165 10.81 -5.01 8.31
C VAL A 165 12.13 -5.45 8.94
N ASP A 166 12.28 -6.74 9.25
CA ASP A 166 13.50 -7.29 9.82
C ASP A 166 14.68 -7.21 8.85
N ALA A 167 14.43 -7.41 7.56
CA ALA A 167 15.46 -7.35 6.52
C ALA A 167 16.08 -5.94 6.36
N VAL A 168 15.35 -4.87 6.74
CA VAL A 168 15.88 -3.50 6.77
C VAL A 168 16.45 -3.10 8.15
N ASP A 169 16.72 -4.05 9.04
CA ASP A 169 17.17 -3.81 10.43
C ASP A 169 16.15 -2.99 11.26
N GLY A 170 14.85 -3.18 10.98
CA GLY A 170 13.77 -2.50 11.68
C GLY A 170 13.47 -1.09 11.18
N VAL A 171 12.33 -0.54 11.62
CA VAL A 171 11.84 0.79 11.25
C VAL A 171 11.71 1.67 12.49
N GLN A 172 12.32 2.86 12.46
CA GLN A 172 12.25 3.81 13.56
C GLN A 172 10.96 4.62 13.49
N VAL A 173 10.20 4.59 14.59
CA VAL A 173 9.00 5.42 14.78
C VAL A 173 9.13 6.28 16.04
N CYS A 174 8.32 7.33 16.12
CA CYS A 174 8.23 8.14 17.34
C CYS A 174 6.89 7.95 18.04
N LEU A 175 6.95 7.65 19.32
CA LEU A 175 5.79 7.43 20.18
C LEU A 175 5.63 8.58 21.17
N LYS A 176 4.52 9.32 21.09
CA LYS A 176 4.22 10.42 22.02
C LYS A 176 3.99 9.95 23.46
N ALA A 177 3.57 8.71 23.64
CA ALA A 177 3.33 8.06 24.93
C ALA A 177 3.70 6.57 24.86
N PRO A 178 3.99 5.89 25.99
CA PRO A 178 4.25 4.48 26.00
C PRO A 178 3.00 3.69 25.58
N ILE A 179 3.23 2.58 24.87
CA ILE A 179 2.18 1.68 24.38
C ILE A 179 2.17 0.40 25.19
N HIS A 180 0.99 -0.01 25.66
CA HIS A 180 0.75 -1.31 26.27
C HIS A 180 -0.53 -1.91 25.68
N ASP A 181 -0.40 -2.70 24.61
CA ASP A 181 -1.52 -3.41 23.98
C ASP A 181 -1.36 -4.92 24.15
N LYS A 182 -2.14 -5.49 25.07
CA LYS A 182 -2.14 -6.95 25.31
C LYS A 182 -2.68 -7.74 24.12
N ALA A 183 -3.63 -7.17 23.36
CA ALA A 183 -4.23 -7.83 22.21
C ALA A 183 -3.26 -7.87 21.02
N ALA A 184 -2.47 -6.83 20.82
CA ALA A 184 -1.41 -6.75 19.83
C ALA A 184 -0.06 -7.30 20.35
N LYS A 185 0.01 -7.79 21.60
CA LYS A 185 1.24 -8.24 22.29
C LYS A 185 2.35 -7.21 22.25
N LEU A 186 2.01 -5.93 22.38
CA LEU A 186 2.91 -4.80 22.17
C LEU A 186 3.16 -4.04 23.48
N ALA A 187 4.43 -3.85 23.82
CA ALA A 187 4.87 -3.00 24.94
C ALA A 187 6.07 -2.18 24.49
N LEU A 188 5.88 -0.87 24.29
CA LEU A 188 6.88 0.04 23.76
C LEU A 188 7.00 1.27 24.65
N PRO A 189 8.22 1.82 24.90
CA PRO A 189 8.40 3.08 25.61
C PRO A 189 8.01 4.27 24.74
N ALA A 190 7.79 5.43 25.34
CA ALA A 190 7.68 6.69 24.61
C ALA A 190 9.03 7.11 24.01
N GLY A 191 9.00 7.96 22.99
CA GLY A 191 10.16 8.46 22.27
C GLY A 191 10.46 7.74 20.99
N ARG A 192 11.68 7.87 20.50
CA ARG A 192 12.14 7.19 19.27
C ARG A 192 12.44 5.72 19.57
N VAL A 193 11.77 4.83 18.86
CA VAL A 193 11.89 3.37 19.02
C VAL A 193 12.07 2.73 17.65
N THR A 194 13.04 1.83 17.51
CA THR A 194 13.17 0.99 16.32
C THR A 194 12.34 -0.27 16.53
N LEU A 195 11.38 -0.48 15.66
CA LEU A 195 10.48 -1.64 15.70
C LEU A 195 11.05 -2.76 14.83
N ASP A 196 11.19 -3.95 15.39
CA ASP A 196 11.38 -5.19 14.62
C ASP A 196 10.06 -5.60 13.92
N GLY A 197 10.08 -6.67 13.13
CA GLY A 197 8.92 -7.10 12.35
C GLY A 197 7.70 -7.42 13.19
N GLU A 198 7.87 -8.10 14.35
CA GLU A 198 6.76 -8.44 15.25
C GLU A 198 6.17 -7.19 15.91
N GLN A 199 7.04 -6.30 16.38
CA GLN A 199 6.63 -5.03 16.99
C GLN A 199 5.95 -4.12 15.96
N ALA A 200 6.48 -4.06 14.73
CA ALA A 200 5.89 -3.29 13.64
C ALA A 200 4.50 -3.81 13.29
N LEU A 201 4.33 -5.13 13.16
CA LEU A 201 3.02 -5.74 12.90
C LEU A 201 2.04 -5.43 14.04
N GLY A 202 2.47 -5.57 15.30
CA GLY A 202 1.69 -5.17 16.46
C GLY A 202 1.29 -3.70 16.42
N TYR A 203 2.23 -2.80 16.08
CA TYR A 203 2.04 -1.36 16.01
C TYR A 203 1.00 -0.94 14.96
N VAL A 204 1.08 -1.46 13.74
CA VAL A 204 0.14 -1.10 12.66
C VAL A 204 -1.24 -1.73 12.84
N ARG A 205 -1.37 -2.77 13.70
CA ARG A 205 -2.63 -3.46 14.02
C ARG A 205 -3.28 -2.98 15.32
N ALA A 206 -2.55 -2.36 16.24
CA ALA A 206 -3.07 -1.91 17.53
C ALA A 206 -4.27 -0.97 17.37
N ARG A 207 -5.34 -1.19 18.17
CA ARG A 207 -6.57 -0.40 18.10
C ARG A 207 -6.92 0.28 19.42
N LYS A 208 -6.83 -0.47 20.52
CA LYS A 208 -7.42 -0.06 21.80
C LYS A 208 -6.49 0.78 22.68
N SER A 209 -5.18 0.69 22.46
CA SER A 209 -4.16 1.29 23.33
C SER A 209 -3.52 2.54 22.73
N LEU A 210 -3.94 2.97 21.53
CA LEU A 210 -3.33 4.05 20.79
C LEU A 210 -4.38 5.02 20.24
N GLY A 211 -4.22 6.29 20.57
CA GLY A 211 -5.14 7.34 20.18
C GLY A 211 -6.53 7.17 20.81
N ASN A 212 -7.58 7.57 20.08
CA ASN A 212 -8.97 7.42 20.51
C ASN A 212 -9.57 6.03 20.15
N GLY A 213 -8.75 5.11 19.58
CA GLY A 213 -9.18 3.78 19.14
C GLY A 213 -9.93 3.75 17.82
N SER A 214 -10.00 4.88 17.11
CA SER A 214 -10.69 5.00 15.83
C SER A 214 -9.91 4.30 14.70
N ASP A 215 -10.63 3.97 13.64
CA ASP A 215 -10.02 3.45 12.40
C ASP A 215 -9.14 4.52 11.73
N THR A 216 -9.47 5.79 11.92
CA THR A 216 -8.67 6.94 11.44
C THR A 216 -7.27 6.93 12.05
N ASP A 217 -7.17 6.84 13.40
CA ASP A 217 -5.87 6.80 14.09
C ASP A 217 -5.02 5.60 13.65
N ARG A 218 -5.67 4.47 13.32
CA ARG A 218 -4.95 3.30 12.80
C ARG A 218 -4.39 3.59 11.40
N MET A 219 -5.15 4.18 10.51
CA MET A 219 -4.68 4.53 9.16
C MET A 219 -3.58 5.59 9.22
N ASP A 220 -3.71 6.62 10.07
CA ASP A 220 -2.67 7.63 10.27
C ASP A 220 -1.35 6.98 10.76
N ARG A 221 -1.43 5.99 11.67
CA ARG A 221 -0.26 5.21 12.10
C ARG A 221 0.34 4.37 10.98
N GLN A 222 -0.48 3.69 10.20
CA GLN A 222 -0.02 2.91 9.06
C GLN A 222 0.69 3.80 8.04
N GLN A 223 0.14 4.98 7.74
CA GLN A 223 0.76 5.96 6.85
C GLN A 223 2.08 6.49 7.42
N GLY A 224 2.12 6.86 8.71
CA GLY A 224 3.35 7.28 9.37
C GLY A 224 4.43 6.19 9.39
N PHE A 225 4.03 4.93 9.62
CA PHE A 225 4.94 3.78 9.53
C PHE A 225 5.48 3.57 8.12
N LEU A 226 4.63 3.65 7.11
CA LEU A 226 5.05 3.54 5.71
C LEU A 226 5.99 4.69 5.31
N GLY A 227 5.72 5.92 5.77
CA GLY A 227 6.63 7.05 5.60
C GLY A 227 8.00 6.79 6.22
N ALA A 228 8.03 6.27 7.46
CA ALA A 228 9.27 5.90 8.14
C ALA A 228 10.01 4.77 7.41
N LEU A 229 9.29 3.78 6.88
CA LEU A 229 9.87 2.70 6.08
C LEU A 229 10.49 3.22 4.77
N VAL A 230 9.79 4.14 4.06
CA VAL A 230 10.32 4.79 2.85
C VAL A 230 11.60 5.55 3.18
N ASN A 231 11.61 6.35 4.25
CA ASN A 231 12.82 7.05 4.70
C ASN A 231 13.96 6.08 5.03
N LYS A 232 13.67 4.98 5.74
CA LYS A 232 14.67 3.96 6.08
C LYS A 232 15.32 3.38 4.83
N VAL A 233 14.51 2.97 3.85
CA VAL A 233 15.00 2.37 2.59
C VAL A 233 15.78 3.38 1.75
N GLN A 234 15.37 4.66 1.73
CA GLN A 234 16.04 5.69 0.93
C GLN A 234 17.31 6.25 1.61
N SER A 235 17.36 6.33 2.92
CA SER A 235 18.43 7.01 3.67
C SER A 235 19.62 6.12 3.98
N ASP A 236 19.44 4.81 4.07
CA ASP A 236 20.50 3.91 4.50
C ASP A 236 21.28 3.33 3.32
N ASP A 237 22.53 2.95 3.62
CA ASP A 237 23.43 2.22 2.72
C ASP A 237 22.89 0.85 2.26
N VAL A 238 21.63 0.53 2.56
CA VAL A 238 21.00 -0.75 2.20
C VAL A 238 21.08 -0.97 0.69
N LEU A 239 20.69 0.03 -0.09
CA LEU A 239 20.66 -0.07 -1.56
C LEU A 239 22.06 -0.13 -2.21
N PHE A 240 23.08 0.36 -1.52
CA PHE A 240 24.47 0.39 -2.01
C PHE A 240 25.34 -0.73 -1.43
N ASN A 241 24.87 -1.44 -0.41
CA ASN A 241 25.60 -2.51 0.23
C ASN A 241 25.05 -3.88 -0.18
N PRO A 242 25.75 -4.66 -1.04
CA PRO A 242 25.27 -5.96 -1.51
C PRO A 242 24.97 -6.96 -0.38
N VAL A 243 25.67 -6.87 0.75
CA VAL A 243 25.47 -7.75 1.92
C VAL A 243 24.17 -7.46 2.61
N LYS A 244 23.75 -6.18 2.68
CA LYS A 244 22.47 -5.75 3.23
C LYS A 244 21.32 -5.87 2.21
N LEU A 245 21.62 -5.62 0.94
CA LEU A 245 20.62 -5.66 -0.12
C LEU A 245 20.05 -7.07 -0.36
N TYR A 246 20.88 -8.11 -0.30
CA TYR A 246 20.43 -9.47 -0.57
C TYR A 246 19.32 -9.93 0.38
N PRO A 247 19.44 -9.83 1.73
CA PRO A 247 18.35 -10.18 2.64
C PRO A 247 17.05 -9.41 2.37
N VAL A 248 17.16 -8.11 2.03
CA VAL A 248 15.98 -7.29 1.70
C VAL A 248 15.29 -7.78 0.43
N LEU A 249 16.07 -8.10 -0.61
CA LEU A 249 15.53 -8.66 -1.85
C LEU A 249 14.93 -10.05 -1.62
N ASP A 250 15.59 -10.91 -0.84
CA ASP A 250 15.09 -12.26 -0.54
C ASP A 250 13.77 -12.18 0.25
N ALA A 251 13.70 -11.37 1.30
CA ALA A 251 12.48 -11.13 2.07
C ALA A 251 11.37 -10.52 1.20
N ALA A 252 11.67 -9.48 0.42
CA ALA A 252 10.68 -8.85 -0.45
C ALA A 252 10.14 -9.82 -1.51
N THR A 253 11.02 -10.55 -2.21
CA THR A 253 10.61 -11.46 -3.29
C THR A 253 9.84 -12.67 -2.78
N SER A 254 10.20 -13.23 -1.61
CA SER A 254 9.50 -14.38 -1.02
C SER A 254 8.17 -14.03 -0.36
N SER A 255 7.95 -12.75 -0.08
CA SER A 255 6.77 -12.25 0.65
C SER A 255 5.69 -11.67 -0.25
N LEU A 256 5.97 -11.54 -1.56
CA LEU A 256 5.08 -10.87 -2.50
C LEU A 256 4.32 -11.85 -3.38
N THR A 257 2.98 -11.68 -3.41
CA THR A 257 2.15 -12.17 -4.50
C THR A 257 1.75 -10.99 -5.36
N THR A 258 2.01 -11.04 -6.67
CA THR A 258 1.78 -9.89 -7.56
C THR A 258 1.27 -10.34 -8.93
N ASP A 259 0.83 -9.38 -9.76
CA ASP A 259 0.45 -9.67 -11.13
C ASP A 259 1.63 -10.26 -11.93
N PRO A 260 1.36 -11.03 -13.01
CA PRO A 260 2.41 -11.70 -13.77
C PRO A 260 3.46 -10.76 -14.38
N ASP A 261 3.12 -9.49 -14.64
CA ASP A 261 4.05 -8.52 -15.24
C ASP A 261 5.11 -8.05 -14.24
N LEU A 262 4.74 -7.96 -12.94
CA LEU A 262 5.67 -7.70 -11.84
C LEU A 262 6.24 -8.97 -11.20
N ALA A 263 5.72 -10.15 -11.49
CA ALA A 263 6.18 -11.40 -10.90
C ALA A 263 7.54 -11.86 -11.46
N ASN A 264 8.48 -10.93 -11.57
CA ASN A 264 9.86 -11.16 -11.94
C ASN A 264 10.77 -10.06 -11.36
N LEU A 265 12.01 -10.42 -11.12
CA LEU A 265 12.98 -9.51 -10.46
C LEU A 265 13.22 -8.22 -11.26
N ARG A 266 13.15 -8.28 -12.59
CA ARG A 266 13.32 -7.11 -13.45
C ARG A 266 12.18 -6.11 -13.27
N GLY A 267 10.93 -6.58 -13.28
CA GLY A 267 9.74 -5.73 -13.08
C GLY A 267 9.78 -5.02 -11.73
N LEU A 268 10.09 -5.77 -10.64
CA LEU A 268 10.28 -5.19 -9.31
C LEU A 268 11.43 -4.18 -9.27
N TYR A 269 12.56 -4.48 -9.92
CA TYR A 269 13.68 -3.54 -10.00
C TYR A 269 13.30 -2.23 -10.71
N GLU A 270 12.59 -2.30 -11.83
CA GLU A 270 12.15 -1.11 -12.57
C GLU A 270 11.17 -0.27 -11.73
N LEU A 271 10.27 -0.92 -10.98
CA LEU A 271 9.37 -0.23 -10.05
C LEU A 271 10.15 0.48 -8.93
N VAL A 272 11.04 -0.23 -8.23
CA VAL A 272 11.87 0.34 -7.14
C VAL A 272 12.75 1.47 -7.67
N ARG A 273 13.31 1.32 -8.86
CA ARG A 273 14.10 2.37 -9.52
C ARG A 273 13.26 3.62 -9.79
N GLY A 274 11.98 3.45 -10.16
CA GLY A 274 11.04 4.55 -10.36
C GLY A 274 10.73 5.31 -9.08
N LEU A 275 10.65 4.59 -7.95
CA LEU A 275 10.36 5.16 -6.62
C LEU A 275 11.58 5.80 -5.95
N ARG A 276 12.77 5.25 -6.19
CA ARG A 276 14.01 5.61 -5.46
C ARG A 276 14.38 7.09 -5.55
N ASN A 277 14.07 7.73 -6.67
CA ASN A 277 14.47 9.11 -6.95
C ASN A 277 13.38 10.13 -6.57
N ILE A 278 12.23 9.68 -6.04
CA ILE A 278 11.17 10.58 -5.60
C ILE A 278 11.57 11.13 -4.22
N PRO A 279 11.72 12.46 -4.07
CA PRO A 279 12.00 13.06 -2.76
C PRO A 279 10.91 12.71 -1.75
N THR A 280 11.29 12.49 -0.50
CA THR A 280 10.34 12.07 0.55
C THR A 280 9.23 13.08 0.80
N GLU A 281 9.48 14.37 0.54
CA GLU A 281 8.48 15.46 0.57
C GLU A 281 7.41 15.31 -0.50
N HIS A 282 7.72 14.57 -1.59
CA HIS A 282 6.81 14.31 -2.70
C HIS A 282 6.18 12.90 -2.65
N VAL A 283 6.47 12.12 -1.61
CA VAL A 283 5.77 10.87 -1.29
C VAL A 283 4.67 11.20 -0.29
N GLN A 284 3.44 11.19 -0.76
CA GLN A 284 2.27 11.64 0.00
C GLN A 284 1.41 10.45 0.43
N PHE A 285 0.90 10.53 1.65
CA PHE A 285 -0.04 9.56 2.21
C PHE A 285 -1.32 10.28 2.64
N LEU A 286 -2.46 9.74 2.24
CA LEU A 286 -3.75 10.25 2.65
C LEU A 286 -4.78 9.14 2.72
N THR A 287 -5.87 9.41 3.42
CA THR A 287 -7.05 8.55 3.40
C THR A 287 -8.09 9.17 2.47
N VAL A 288 -8.78 8.33 1.69
CA VAL A 288 -9.89 8.81 0.86
C VAL A 288 -10.88 9.61 1.71
N PRO A 289 -11.41 10.76 1.22
CA PRO A 289 -12.42 11.53 1.93
C PRO A 289 -13.62 10.65 2.31
N ARG A 290 -13.86 10.52 3.60
CA ARG A 290 -14.87 9.61 4.16
C ARG A 290 -15.53 10.17 5.41
N GLU A 291 -16.72 9.68 5.69
CA GLU A 291 -17.47 9.92 6.92
C GLU A 291 -18.16 8.64 7.38
N SER A 292 -18.78 8.68 8.56
CA SER A 292 -19.57 7.55 9.04
C SER A 292 -20.76 7.28 8.13
N TYR A 293 -20.99 6.00 7.77
CA TYR A 293 -22.13 5.60 6.97
C TYR A 293 -23.47 5.87 7.68
N ILE A 294 -24.39 6.52 7.01
CA ILE A 294 -25.65 7.03 7.63
C ILE A 294 -26.52 5.96 8.31
N TYR A 295 -26.45 4.71 7.87
CA TYR A 295 -27.24 3.61 8.44
C TYR A 295 -26.46 2.78 9.47
N ASN A 296 -25.14 2.96 9.61
CA ASN A 296 -24.33 2.23 10.55
C ASN A 296 -23.01 2.99 10.85
N ALA A 297 -22.91 3.60 12.01
CA ALA A 297 -21.75 4.37 12.43
C ALA A 297 -20.43 3.58 12.55
N ASN A 298 -20.50 2.23 12.53
CA ASN A 298 -19.30 1.38 12.47
C ASN A 298 -18.85 1.09 11.03
N ARG A 299 -19.38 1.81 10.05
CA ARG A 299 -19.04 1.73 8.63
C ARG A 299 -18.73 3.12 8.12
N ASP A 300 -18.07 3.14 6.97
CA ASP A 300 -17.70 4.37 6.29
C ASP A 300 -18.45 4.51 4.96
N GLN A 301 -18.64 5.75 4.53
CA GLN A 301 -19.04 6.13 3.18
C GLN A 301 -18.14 7.23 2.65
N LEU A 302 -18.03 7.37 1.34
CA LEU A 302 -17.29 8.47 0.72
C LEU A 302 -17.99 9.80 0.99
N VAL A 303 -17.19 10.85 1.19
CA VAL A 303 -17.67 12.23 1.18
C VAL A 303 -17.55 12.74 -0.25
N GLU A 304 -18.69 12.95 -0.88
CA GLU A 304 -18.77 13.52 -2.21
C GLU A 304 -19.10 15.04 -2.13
N PRO A 305 -18.52 15.86 -3.01
CA PRO A 305 -17.70 15.52 -4.20
C PRO A 305 -16.19 15.43 -3.96
N GLU A 306 -15.71 15.44 -2.72
CA GLU A 306 -14.28 15.49 -2.37
C GLU A 306 -13.55 14.22 -2.80
N ALA A 307 -14.20 13.06 -2.65
CA ALA A 307 -13.64 11.78 -3.09
C ALA A 307 -13.47 11.74 -4.61
N GLU A 308 -14.48 12.19 -5.37
CA GLU A 308 -14.39 12.26 -6.83
C GLU A 308 -13.31 13.27 -7.28
N LYS A 309 -13.15 14.41 -6.60
CA LYS A 309 -12.05 15.36 -6.89
C LYS A 309 -10.68 14.69 -6.73
N LEU A 310 -10.49 13.87 -5.68
CA LEU A 310 -9.26 13.11 -5.49
C LEU A 310 -9.04 12.12 -6.64
N PHE A 311 -10.03 11.30 -6.95
CA PHE A 311 -9.93 10.31 -8.01
C PHE A 311 -9.70 10.92 -9.39
N ALA A 312 -10.37 12.05 -9.69
CA ALA A 312 -10.14 12.80 -10.92
C ALA A 312 -8.70 13.29 -11.06
N ARG A 313 -8.06 13.72 -9.96
CA ARG A 313 -6.64 14.10 -9.98
C ARG A 313 -5.72 12.93 -10.26
N LEU A 314 -5.97 11.78 -9.62
CA LEU A 314 -5.18 10.56 -9.87
C LEU A 314 -5.31 10.12 -11.34
N ARG A 315 -6.52 10.12 -11.90
CA ARG A 315 -6.76 9.80 -13.32
C ARG A 315 -6.03 10.75 -14.27
N ALA A 316 -5.98 12.02 -13.91
CA ALA A 316 -5.33 13.05 -14.72
C ALA A 316 -3.82 13.21 -14.47
N ASP A 317 -3.22 12.36 -13.62
CA ASP A 317 -1.82 12.49 -13.17
C ASP A 317 -1.51 13.90 -12.62
N ALA A 318 -2.50 14.50 -11.95
CA ALA A 318 -2.39 15.85 -11.41
C ALA A 318 -1.93 15.80 -9.95
N THR A 319 -1.07 16.76 -9.58
CA THR A 319 -0.53 16.86 -8.22
C THR A 319 -1.65 16.90 -7.17
N VAL A 320 -1.54 16.06 -6.15
CA VAL A 320 -2.39 16.07 -4.95
C VAL A 320 -1.65 16.87 -3.87
N ALA A 321 -2.32 17.77 -3.18
CA ALA A 321 -1.76 18.49 -2.03
C ALA A 321 -2.29 17.88 -0.74
N VAL A 322 -1.42 17.65 0.24
CA VAL A 322 -1.80 17.12 1.57
C VAL A 322 -1.47 18.10 2.68
N THR A 323 -2.30 18.10 3.74
CA THR A 323 -2.07 18.86 4.97
C THR A 323 -2.55 18.03 6.17
N LYS A 324 -1.93 18.27 7.34
CA LYS A 324 -2.37 17.63 8.61
C LYS A 324 -3.76 18.10 9.04
N GLU A 325 -4.07 19.36 8.79
CA GLU A 325 -5.35 19.96 9.12
C GLU A 325 -6.00 20.43 7.81
N VAL A 326 -7.13 19.86 7.45
CA VAL A 326 -7.98 20.46 6.41
C VAL A 326 -8.62 21.68 7.04
N PRO A 327 -8.42 22.89 6.52
CA PRO A 327 -9.19 24.04 6.94
C PRO A 327 -10.67 23.69 6.82
N LEU A 328 -11.43 23.73 7.91
CA LEU A 328 -12.89 23.71 7.85
C LEU A 328 -13.26 24.90 6.96
N ASP A 329 -13.74 24.59 5.75
CA ASP A 329 -14.32 25.59 4.89
C ASP A 329 -15.51 26.17 5.67
N SER A 330 -15.23 27.28 6.37
CA SER A 330 -16.27 28.04 7.04
C SER A 330 -17.12 28.59 5.92
N GLY A 331 -18.26 27.94 5.68
CA GLY A 331 -19.26 28.37 4.71
C GLY A 331 -19.71 29.80 4.96
N THR A 332 -18.84 30.76 4.71
CA THR A 332 -19.18 32.16 4.52
C THR A 332 -19.42 32.36 3.05
N ASN A 333 -20.72 32.44 2.73
CA ASN A 333 -21.21 33.10 1.52
C ASN A 333 -20.56 34.49 1.38
N SER A 334 -19.38 34.56 0.81
CA SER A 334 -18.82 35.80 0.27
C SER A 334 -19.13 35.81 -1.22
N SER A 335 -20.27 36.38 -1.53
CA SER A 335 -20.61 36.87 -2.86
C SER A 335 -19.72 38.08 -3.22
N ASN A 336 -18.43 37.86 -3.41
CA ASN A 336 -17.54 38.79 -4.10
C ASN A 336 -16.92 38.02 -5.27
N ALA A 337 -17.36 38.41 -6.47
CA ALA A 337 -16.78 37.93 -7.71
C ALA A 337 -15.27 38.16 -7.69
N ALA A 338 -14.50 37.08 -7.66
CA ALA A 338 -13.05 37.12 -7.83
C ALA A 338 -12.70 37.61 -9.24
N PRO A 339 -11.63 38.39 -9.42
CA PRO A 339 -11.16 38.81 -10.74
C PRO A 339 -10.79 37.60 -11.58
N VAL A 340 -11.23 37.60 -12.82
CA VAL A 340 -10.96 36.58 -13.84
C VAL A 340 -9.44 36.51 -14.06
N GLY A 341 -8.78 35.43 -13.59
CA GLY A 341 -7.37 35.19 -13.88
C GLY A 341 -6.55 34.46 -12.83
N GLU A 342 -7.03 34.25 -11.60
CA GLU A 342 -6.30 33.44 -10.61
C GLU A 342 -6.68 31.97 -10.77
N ALA A 343 -5.65 31.11 -10.99
CA ALA A 343 -5.83 29.67 -11.01
C ALA A 343 -6.41 29.21 -9.67
N THR A 344 -7.57 28.56 -9.68
CA THR A 344 -8.18 27.99 -8.48
C THR A 344 -7.13 27.11 -7.79
N PRO A 345 -6.80 27.33 -6.49
CA PRO A 345 -5.83 26.53 -5.79
C PRO A 345 -6.22 25.04 -5.84
N ALA A 346 -5.23 24.17 -5.99
CA ALA A 346 -5.47 22.73 -6.02
C ALA A 346 -6.17 22.30 -4.72
N PRO A 347 -7.17 21.40 -4.79
CA PRO A 347 -7.83 20.91 -3.59
C PRO A 347 -6.81 20.22 -2.66
N THR A 348 -6.88 20.52 -1.38
CA THR A 348 -5.98 19.99 -0.35
C THR A 348 -6.72 18.92 0.43
N PHE A 349 -6.04 17.79 0.68
CA PHE A 349 -6.58 16.65 1.39
C PHE A 349 -5.86 16.45 2.73
N ARG A 350 -6.54 15.84 3.71
CA ARG A 350 -5.90 15.47 4.97
C ARG A 350 -4.92 14.31 4.73
N GLY A 351 -3.65 14.54 5.11
CA GLY A 351 -2.61 13.54 4.92
C GLY A 351 -1.28 14.04 5.44
N ASN A 352 -0.23 13.30 5.13
CA ASN A 352 1.16 13.59 5.49
C ASN A 352 2.10 13.23 4.36
N THR A 353 3.37 13.60 4.49
CA THR A 353 4.44 13.18 3.57
C THR A 353 5.40 12.21 4.25
N ALA A 354 6.18 11.46 3.46
CA ALA A 354 7.22 10.59 4.02
C ALA A 354 8.32 11.37 4.74
N ALA A 355 8.54 12.64 4.41
CA ALA A 355 9.53 13.49 5.07
C ALA A 355 9.14 13.90 6.49
N GLU A 356 7.88 13.73 6.88
CA GLU A 356 7.42 14.17 8.20
C GLU A 356 7.99 13.29 9.32
N ASP A 357 8.74 13.95 10.23
CA ASP A 357 9.14 13.33 11.49
C ASP A 357 7.96 13.35 12.48
N THR A 358 7.55 12.17 12.91
CA THR A 358 6.47 12.03 13.90
C THR A 358 6.86 12.50 15.30
N CYS A 359 8.16 12.85 15.54
CA CYS A 359 8.70 13.41 16.78
C CYS A 359 8.80 14.94 16.79
N GLY A 360 8.60 15.57 15.61
CA GLY A 360 8.73 17.02 15.46
C GLY A 360 7.44 17.77 15.79
#